data_7792ce2f2144b376c057c0c51208059a
#
_entry.id   7792ce2f2144b376c057c0c51208059a
#
_cell.length_a   1.000
_cell.length_b   1.000
_cell.length_c   1.000
_cell.angle_alpha   90.00
_cell.angle_beta   90.00
_cell.angle_gamma   90.00
#
_symmetry.space_group_name_H-M   'P 1'
#
loop_
_entity.id
_entity.type
_entity.pdbx_description
1 polymer ?
#
loop_
_entity_poly.entity_id
_entity_poly.type
_entity_poly.pdbx_seq_one_letter_code
_entity_poly.pdbx_strand_id
1 'polypeptide(L)'
;MEIILRQDYEQLGKTGDIVTVKDGFARNYLIPKGIAYVATKVNKKRLENELQMQNWRKEKEKRAAEELAKKLETVSCTIPVQVGEEDKLFGSVTSHNIADALAALGYEVDRRKIQLEEPIKSLGIYSVPIKLHPDVTATVKVWVVKE
;
A
#
# COMPACT_ATOMS: atom_id res chain seq x y z
N MET A 1 36.22 -9.14 8.40
CA MET A 1 35.13 -10.16 8.40
C MET A 1 33.94 -9.60 7.68
N GLU A 2 33.43 -10.30 6.70
CA GLU A 2 32.19 -9.92 6.02
C GLU A 2 30.99 -10.44 6.80
N ILE A 3 30.01 -9.60 6.99
CA ILE A 3 28.76 -9.90 7.67
C ILE A 3 27.57 -9.43 6.84
N ILE A 4 26.41 -10.03 7.08
CA ILE A 4 25.14 -9.64 6.48
C ILE A 4 24.26 -9.05 7.58
N LEU A 5 23.73 -7.85 7.37
CA LEU A 5 22.87 -7.17 8.31
C LEU A 5 21.45 -7.78 8.32
N ARG A 6 20.96 -8.10 9.50
CA ARG A 6 19.58 -8.58 9.71
C ARG A 6 18.59 -7.45 10.02
N GLN A 7 19.12 -6.33 10.45
CA GLN A 7 18.34 -5.13 10.74
C GLN A 7 19.15 -3.89 10.37
N ASP A 8 18.47 -2.79 10.20
CA ASP A 8 19.11 -1.53 9.86
C ASP A 8 20.03 -1.07 11.00
N TYR A 9 21.22 -0.67 10.63
CA TYR A 9 22.24 -0.15 11.56
C TYR A 9 22.86 1.11 10.97
N GLU A 10 22.66 2.24 11.62
CA GLU A 10 23.02 3.57 11.08
C GLU A 10 24.45 3.70 10.61
N GLN A 11 25.39 3.05 11.30
CA GLN A 11 26.81 3.13 10.98
C GLN A 11 27.27 2.17 9.88
N LEU A 12 26.47 1.17 9.55
CA LEU A 12 26.87 0.08 8.63
C LEU A 12 25.99 -0.02 7.39
N GLY A 13 24.70 0.24 7.50
CA GLY A 13 23.79 0.15 6.37
C GLY A 13 22.42 -0.42 6.74
N LYS A 14 21.73 -0.91 5.73
CA LYS A 14 20.37 -1.44 5.83
C LYS A 14 20.33 -2.96 5.92
N THR A 15 19.19 -3.48 6.31
CA THR A 15 18.90 -4.92 6.31
C THR A 15 19.20 -5.55 4.95
N GLY A 16 19.99 -6.60 4.96
CA GLY A 16 20.40 -7.31 3.76
C GLY A 16 21.73 -6.84 3.14
N ASP A 17 22.32 -5.75 3.63
CA ASP A 17 23.60 -5.29 3.15
C ASP A 17 24.74 -6.18 3.65
N ILE A 18 25.70 -6.43 2.77
CA ILE A 18 26.95 -7.14 3.10
C ILE A 18 28.01 -6.09 3.39
N VAL A 19 28.53 -6.09 4.60
CA VAL A 19 29.52 -5.11 5.05
C VAL A 19 30.74 -5.80 5.65
N THR A 20 31.90 -5.16 5.54
CA THR A 20 33.14 -5.62 6.15
C THR A 20 33.40 -4.85 7.44
N VAL A 21 33.57 -5.57 8.54
CA VAL A 21 33.82 -5.01 9.86
C VAL A 21 34.99 -5.74 10.52
N LYS A 22 35.49 -5.16 11.62
CA LYS A 22 36.54 -5.82 12.42
C LYS A 22 35.97 -7.10 13.07
N ASP A 23 36.77 -8.15 13.08
CA ASP A 23 36.38 -9.46 13.61
C ASP A 23 35.86 -9.41 15.04
N GLY A 24 36.52 -8.67 15.92
CA GLY A 24 36.09 -8.48 17.29
C GLY A 24 34.73 -7.80 17.44
N PHE A 25 34.47 -6.78 16.66
CA PHE A 25 33.19 -6.08 16.64
C PHE A 25 32.05 -6.98 16.17
N ALA A 26 32.27 -7.73 15.10
CA ALA A 26 31.30 -8.68 14.60
C ALA A 26 30.99 -9.79 15.63
N ARG A 27 31.99 -10.45 16.15
CA ARG A 27 31.85 -11.60 17.04
C ARG A 27 31.34 -11.24 18.45
N ASN A 28 31.75 -10.09 18.97
CA ASN A 28 31.43 -9.69 20.34
C ASN A 28 30.17 -8.84 20.47
N TYR A 29 29.75 -8.20 19.40
CA TYR A 29 28.63 -7.25 19.42
C TYR A 29 27.52 -7.57 18.39
N LEU A 30 27.83 -7.55 17.10
CA LEU A 30 26.82 -7.66 16.06
C LEU A 30 26.13 -9.04 16.01
N ILE A 31 26.91 -10.10 16.08
CA ILE A 31 26.38 -11.48 16.02
C ILE A 31 25.65 -11.86 17.29
N PRO A 32 26.19 -11.65 18.52
CA PRO A 32 25.49 -11.97 19.76
C PRO A 32 24.18 -11.19 19.96
N LYS A 33 24.11 -9.96 19.49
CA LYS A 33 22.88 -9.15 19.53
C LYS A 33 21.87 -9.47 18.42
N GLY A 34 22.21 -10.36 17.51
CA GLY A 34 21.34 -10.70 16.38
C GLY A 34 21.19 -9.60 15.32
N ILE A 35 22.09 -8.61 15.31
CA ILE A 35 22.08 -7.52 14.35
C ILE A 35 22.58 -7.99 12.97
N ALA A 36 23.52 -8.92 12.98
CA ALA A 36 24.12 -9.46 11.77
C ALA A 36 24.51 -10.94 11.93
N TYR A 37 24.80 -11.58 10.83
CA TYR A 37 25.35 -12.93 10.79
C TYR A 37 26.49 -13.03 9.79
N VAL A 38 27.30 -14.08 9.92
CA VAL A 38 28.48 -14.28 9.07
C VAL A 38 28.09 -14.44 7.61
N ALA A 39 28.77 -13.71 6.72
CA ALA A 39 28.55 -13.78 5.27
C ALA A 39 29.24 -15.00 4.65
N THR A 40 28.75 -16.20 4.96
CA THR A 40 29.17 -17.44 4.30
C THR A 40 28.51 -17.59 2.93
N LYS A 41 29.05 -18.47 2.07
CA LYS A 41 28.41 -18.78 0.77
C LYS A 41 26.95 -19.22 0.92
N VAL A 42 26.67 -20.04 1.92
CA VAL A 42 25.32 -20.54 2.23
C VAL A 42 24.40 -19.36 2.65
N ASN A 43 24.87 -18.49 3.53
CA ASN A 43 24.11 -17.35 4.00
C ASN A 43 23.90 -16.31 2.90
N LYS A 44 24.88 -16.07 2.03
CA LYS A 44 24.72 -15.20 0.85
C LYS A 44 23.66 -15.74 -0.11
N LYS A 45 23.67 -17.03 -0.39
CA LYS A 45 22.67 -17.67 -1.24
C LYS A 45 21.27 -17.62 -0.64
N ARG A 46 21.17 -17.82 0.68
CA ARG A 46 19.92 -17.70 1.42
C ARG A 46 19.37 -16.27 1.32
N LEU A 47 20.23 -15.26 1.47
CA LEU A 47 19.85 -13.86 1.32
C LEU A 47 19.33 -13.55 -0.09
N GLU A 48 20.03 -14.01 -1.13
CA GLU A 48 19.59 -13.86 -2.51
C GLU A 48 18.21 -14.48 -2.74
N ASN A 49 17.99 -15.69 -2.23
CA ASN A 49 16.69 -16.36 -2.33
C ASN A 49 15.58 -15.59 -1.59
N GLU A 50 15.87 -15.09 -0.39
CA GLU A 50 14.92 -14.27 0.39
C GLU A 50 14.55 -12.98 -0.34
N LEU A 51 15.54 -12.30 -0.93
CA LEU A 51 15.34 -11.08 -1.73
C LEU A 51 14.51 -11.35 -2.98
N GLN A 52 14.79 -12.44 -3.69
CA GLN A 52 13.99 -12.86 -4.85
C GLN A 52 12.54 -13.16 -4.47
N MET A 53 12.32 -13.85 -3.35
CA MET A 53 10.98 -14.15 -2.83
C MET A 53 10.21 -12.87 -2.45
N GLN A 54 10.89 -11.93 -1.79
CA GLN A 54 10.28 -10.64 -1.44
C GLN A 54 9.93 -9.84 -2.69
N ASN A 55 10.81 -9.77 -3.66
CA ASN A 55 10.58 -9.07 -4.92
C ASN A 55 9.41 -9.69 -5.68
N TRP A 56 9.35 -11.02 -5.74
CA TRP A 56 8.25 -11.74 -6.37
C TRP A 56 6.90 -11.45 -5.72
N ARG A 57 6.86 -11.43 -4.37
CA ARG A 57 5.65 -11.06 -3.61
C ARG A 57 5.21 -9.63 -3.91
N LYS A 58 6.16 -8.68 -3.88
CA LYS A 58 5.88 -7.27 -4.19
C LYS A 58 5.35 -7.09 -5.60
N GLU A 59 5.94 -7.76 -6.58
CA GLU A 59 5.46 -7.73 -7.96
C GLU A 59 4.07 -8.35 -8.11
N LYS A 60 3.81 -9.46 -7.43
CA LYS A 60 2.50 -10.11 -7.43
C LYS A 60 1.43 -9.21 -6.83
N GLU A 61 1.70 -8.60 -5.68
CA GLU A 61 0.80 -7.63 -5.04
C GLU A 61 0.55 -6.41 -5.95
N LYS A 62 1.60 -5.90 -6.57
CA LYS A 62 1.50 -4.80 -7.51
C LYS A 62 0.64 -5.15 -8.73
N ARG A 63 0.83 -6.31 -9.34
CA ARG A 63 0.01 -6.78 -10.46
C ARG A 63 -1.46 -6.94 -10.06
N ALA A 64 -1.73 -7.53 -8.90
CA ALA A 64 -3.09 -7.65 -8.39
C ALA A 64 -3.73 -6.28 -8.17
N ALA A 65 -2.99 -5.31 -7.64
CA ALA A 65 -3.45 -3.94 -7.47
C ALA A 65 -3.70 -3.24 -8.82
N GLU A 66 -2.84 -3.44 -9.82
CA GLU A 66 -3.02 -2.89 -11.17
C GLU A 66 -4.26 -3.45 -11.87
N GLU A 67 -4.50 -4.76 -11.76
CA GLU A 67 -5.71 -5.39 -12.30
C GLU A 67 -6.98 -4.86 -11.63
N LEU A 68 -6.96 -4.72 -10.32
CA LEU A 68 -8.06 -4.13 -9.58
C LEU A 68 -8.28 -2.66 -9.95
N ALA A 69 -7.21 -1.90 -10.14
CA ALA A 69 -7.26 -0.52 -10.59
C ALA A 69 -7.93 -0.39 -11.96
N LYS A 70 -7.57 -1.23 -12.90
CA LYS A 70 -8.21 -1.26 -14.23
C LYS A 70 -9.70 -1.57 -14.16
N LYS A 71 -10.09 -2.50 -13.29
CA LYS A 71 -11.50 -2.83 -13.06
C LYS A 71 -12.25 -1.65 -12.45
N LEU A 72 -11.66 -1.00 -11.45
CA LEU A 72 -12.27 0.15 -10.78
C LEU A 72 -12.40 1.37 -11.70
N GLU A 73 -11.47 1.59 -12.62
CA GLU A 73 -11.54 2.68 -13.61
C GLU A 73 -12.73 2.51 -14.57
N THR A 74 -13.14 1.29 -14.85
CA THR A 74 -14.29 0.99 -15.72
C THR A 74 -15.62 1.01 -14.98
N VAL A 75 -15.61 1.02 -13.64
CA VAL A 75 -16.79 0.98 -12.80
C VAL A 75 -17.20 2.38 -12.41
N SER A 76 -18.51 2.65 -12.52
CA SER A 76 -19.14 3.87 -12.02
C SER A 76 -19.91 3.55 -10.76
N CYS A 77 -19.61 4.25 -9.68
CA CYS A 77 -20.30 4.11 -8.41
C CYS A 77 -21.40 5.16 -8.31
N THR A 78 -22.65 4.73 -8.16
CA THR A 78 -23.80 5.62 -8.00
C THR A 78 -24.21 5.64 -6.53
N ILE A 79 -24.23 6.82 -5.94
CA ILE A 79 -24.66 7.01 -4.55
C ILE A 79 -25.92 7.88 -4.54
N PRO A 80 -27.10 7.30 -4.22
CA PRO A 80 -28.31 8.07 -4.04
C PRO A 80 -28.27 8.84 -2.72
N VAL A 81 -28.61 10.11 -2.75
CA VAL A 81 -28.62 10.97 -1.58
C VAL A 81 -29.88 11.83 -1.55
N GLN A 82 -30.30 12.19 -0.34
CA GLN A 82 -31.40 13.14 -0.18
C GLN A 82 -30.89 14.57 -0.34
N VAL A 83 -31.61 15.37 -1.07
CA VAL A 83 -31.24 16.73 -1.44
C VAL A 83 -32.23 17.74 -0.83
N GLY A 84 -31.68 18.80 -0.24
CA GLY A 84 -32.47 19.93 0.21
C GLY A 84 -32.69 20.98 -0.88
N GLU A 85 -33.05 22.19 -0.48
CA GLU A 85 -33.17 23.33 -1.37
C GLU A 85 -31.77 23.65 -1.99
N GLU A 86 -31.77 24.15 -3.24
CA GLU A 86 -30.56 24.52 -3.98
C GLU A 86 -29.58 23.37 -4.31
N ASP A 87 -30.08 22.12 -4.48
CA ASP A 87 -29.25 20.96 -4.80
C ASP A 87 -28.12 20.66 -3.79
N LYS A 88 -28.25 21.15 -2.57
CA LYS A 88 -27.35 20.83 -1.46
C LYS A 88 -27.79 19.55 -0.77
N LEU A 89 -26.84 18.68 -0.48
CA LEU A 89 -27.11 17.43 0.21
C LEU A 89 -27.53 17.65 1.66
N PHE A 90 -28.51 16.84 2.12
CA PHE A 90 -28.70 16.64 3.56
C PHE A 90 -27.57 15.74 4.09
N GLY A 91 -26.51 16.36 4.58
CA GLY A 91 -25.31 15.68 4.99
C GLY A 91 -24.22 15.71 3.93
N SER A 92 -23.33 14.75 3.97
CA SER A 92 -22.17 14.67 3.07
C SER A 92 -21.88 13.23 2.67
N VAL A 93 -21.33 13.05 1.48
CA VAL A 93 -20.79 11.76 1.03
C VAL A 93 -19.34 11.66 1.49
N THR A 94 -19.07 10.68 2.32
CA THR A 94 -17.75 10.43 2.88
C THR A 94 -17.08 9.22 2.21
N SER A 95 -15.81 9.00 2.51
CA SER A 95 -15.08 7.81 2.06
C SER A 95 -15.74 6.51 2.48
N HIS A 96 -16.43 6.50 3.62
CA HIS A 96 -17.20 5.33 4.09
C HIS A 96 -18.36 5.00 3.15
N ASN A 97 -19.14 6.00 2.75
CA ASN A 97 -20.24 5.81 1.79
C ASN A 97 -19.75 5.28 0.44
N ILE A 98 -18.61 5.76 -0.02
CA ILE A 98 -17.98 5.30 -1.26
C ILE A 98 -17.52 3.84 -1.12
N ALA A 99 -16.90 3.49 0.01
CA ALA A 99 -16.48 2.12 0.29
C ALA A 99 -17.67 1.15 0.33
N ASP A 100 -18.76 1.53 0.97
CA ASP A 100 -20.01 0.73 1.04
C ASP A 100 -20.62 0.54 -0.34
N ALA A 101 -20.66 1.58 -1.16
CA ALA A 101 -21.17 1.51 -2.52
C ALA A 101 -20.31 0.60 -3.42
N LEU A 102 -18.99 0.64 -3.28
CA LEU A 102 -18.08 -0.26 -3.98
C LEU A 102 -18.23 -1.71 -3.51
N ALA A 103 -18.43 -1.92 -2.22
CA ALA A 103 -18.70 -3.25 -1.66
C ALA A 103 -19.99 -3.86 -2.21
N ALA A 104 -21.03 -3.05 -2.42
CA ALA A 104 -22.29 -3.46 -3.04
C ALA A 104 -22.09 -3.90 -4.51
N LEU A 105 -21.08 -3.36 -5.19
CA LEU A 105 -20.71 -3.76 -6.55
C LEU A 105 -19.77 -4.98 -6.60
N GLY A 106 -19.36 -5.50 -5.44
CA GLY A 106 -18.46 -6.65 -5.33
C GLY A 106 -16.99 -6.30 -5.19
N TYR A 107 -16.66 -5.02 -4.97
CA TYR A 107 -15.29 -4.57 -4.75
C TYR A 107 -15.06 -4.19 -3.29
N GLU A 108 -14.26 -4.96 -2.59
CA GLU A 108 -13.87 -4.65 -1.21
C GLU A 108 -12.69 -3.66 -1.22
N VAL A 109 -12.96 -2.43 -0.83
CA VAL A 109 -11.96 -1.38 -0.72
C VAL A 109 -12.02 -0.77 0.68
N ASP A 110 -10.87 -0.70 1.34
CA ASP A 110 -10.77 -0.05 2.64
C ASP A 110 -10.97 1.46 2.48
N ARG A 111 -11.85 2.04 3.30
CA ARG A 111 -12.10 3.48 3.35
C ARG A 111 -10.83 4.32 3.54
N ARG A 112 -9.81 3.76 4.19
CA ARG A 112 -8.52 4.43 4.41
C ARG A 112 -7.70 4.60 3.13
N LYS A 113 -7.96 3.76 2.14
CA LYS A 113 -7.31 3.83 0.83
C LYS A 113 -7.97 4.85 -0.09
N ILE A 114 -9.20 5.25 0.20
CA ILE A 114 -9.93 6.26 -0.55
C ILE A 114 -9.43 7.64 -0.13
N GLN A 115 -8.82 8.36 -1.07
CA GLN A 115 -8.32 9.71 -0.85
C GLN A 115 -9.40 10.74 -1.16
N LEU A 116 -10.16 11.11 -0.15
CA LEU A 116 -11.17 12.15 -0.25
C LEU A 116 -10.74 13.33 0.63
N GLU A 117 -10.31 14.41 0.00
CA GLU A 117 -9.85 15.61 0.71
C GLU A 117 -10.99 16.31 1.46
N GLU A 118 -12.13 16.43 0.81
CA GLU A 118 -13.32 17.04 1.41
C GLU A 118 -14.56 16.17 1.16
N PRO A 119 -15.49 16.08 2.13
CA PRO A 119 -16.75 15.40 1.92
C PRO A 119 -17.56 16.04 0.77
N ILE A 120 -18.20 15.22 -0.03
CA ILE A 120 -19.01 15.71 -1.16
C ILE A 120 -20.35 16.24 -0.62
N LYS A 121 -20.66 17.49 -0.93
CA LYS A 121 -21.86 18.18 -0.44
C LYS A 121 -22.84 18.59 -1.54
N SER A 122 -22.53 18.29 -2.79
CA SER A 122 -23.39 18.65 -3.93
C SER A 122 -23.54 17.49 -4.89
N LEU A 123 -24.61 17.52 -5.70
CA LEU A 123 -24.83 16.56 -6.75
C LEU A 123 -23.79 16.71 -7.87
N GLY A 124 -23.44 15.61 -8.52
CA GLY A 124 -22.55 15.62 -9.68
C GLY A 124 -21.75 14.36 -9.83
N ILE A 125 -20.78 14.44 -10.73
CA ILE A 125 -19.83 13.37 -11.02
C ILE A 125 -18.48 13.79 -10.42
N TYR A 126 -17.92 12.91 -9.61
CA TYR A 126 -16.65 13.13 -8.95
C TYR A 126 -15.67 12.00 -9.28
N SER A 127 -14.42 12.37 -9.53
CA SER A 127 -13.35 11.40 -9.67
C SER A 127 -12.61 11.29 -8.34
N VAL A 128 -12.68 10.11 -7.72
CA VAL A 128 -12.07 9.85 -6.41
C VAL A 128 -10.88 8.92 -6.58
N PRO A 129 -9.68 9.36 -6.21
CA PRO A 129 -8.50 8.49 -6.25
C PRO A 129 -8.52 7.50 -5.09
N ILE A 130 -8.23 6.25 -5.40
CA ILE A 130 -8.10 5.15 -4.43
C ILE A 130 -6.69 4.61 -4.51
N LYS A 131 -5.97 4.69 -3.41
CA LYS A 131 -4.60 4.18 -3.33
C LYS A 131 -4.60 2.69 -2.97
N LEU A 132 -4.50 1.84 -3.97
CA LEU A 132 -4.48 0.38 -3.79
C LEU A 132 -3.11 -0.15 -3.37
N HIS A 133 -2.06 0.45 -3.90
CA HIS A 133 -0.68 0.11 -3.62
C HIS A 133 0.13 1.41 -3.57
N PRO A 134 1.28 1.48 -2.89
CA PRO A 134 2.14 2.67 -2.90
C PRO A 134 2.47 3.21 -4.28
N ASP A 135 2.54 2.32 -5.28
CA ASP A 135 2.84 2.63 -6.68
C ASP A 135 1.61 2.62 -7.60
N VAL A 136 0.44 2.23 -7.09
CA VAL A 136 -0.79 2.09 -7.88
C VAL A 136 -1.93 2.88 -7.26
N THR A 137 -2.44 3.83 -8.02
CA THR A 137 -3.62 4.62 -7.65
C THR A 137 -4.69 4.45 -8.72
N ALA A 138 -5.89 4.05 -8.31
CA ALA A 138 -7.06 3.96 -9.19
C ALA A 138 -7.93 5.18 -9.03
N THR A 139 -8.56 5.62 -10.11
CA THR A 139 -9.55 6.69 -10.07
C THR A 139 -10.92 6.10 -10.38
N VAL A 140 -11.84 6.24 -9.43
CA VAL A 140 -13.23 5.78 -9.56
C VAL A 140 -14.15 6.97 -9.80
N LYS A 141 -15.05 6.83 -10.76
CA LYS A 141 -16.09 7.82 -10.98
C LYS A 141 -17.25 7.59 -10.00
N VAL A 142 -17.52 8.59 -9.20
CA VAL A 142 -18.62 8.58 -8.24
C VAL A 142 -19.72 9.52 -8.74
N TRP A 143 -20.89 8.95 -8.92
CA TRP A 143 -22.08 9.69 -9.34
C TRP A 143 -22.96 9.92 -8.11
N VAL A 144 -23.06 11.15 -7.70
CA VAL A 144 -23.93 11.55 -6.62
C VAL A 144 -25.24 12.03 -7.24
N VAL A 145 -26.30 11.25 -7.02
CA VAL A 145 -27.62 11.49 -7.61
C VAL A 145 -28.68 11.70 -6.53
N LYS A 146 -29.72 12.37 -6.91
CA LYS A 146 -30.89 12.54 -6.04
C LYS A 146 -31.64 11.21 -5.90
N GLU A 147 -31.96 10.87 -4.67
CA GLU A 147 -32.79 9.71 -4.35
C GLU A 147 -34.23 9.86 -4.85
#